data_638cc0929a8e6fa7914b28e78b3b4cb0
#
_entry.id   638cc0929a8e6fa7914b28e78b3b4cb0
#
_cell.length_a   1.000
_cell.length_b   1.000
_cell.length_c   1.000
_cell.angle_alpha   90.00
_cell.angle_beta   90.00
_cell.angle_gamma   90.00
#
_symmetry.space_group_name_H-M   'P 1'
#
loop_
_entity.id
_entity.type
_entity.pdbx_description
1 polymer ?
#
loop_
_entity_poly.entity_id
_entity_poly.type
_entity_poly.pdbx_seq_one_letter_code
_entity_poly.pdbx_strand_id
1 'polypeptide(L)'
;MALIKIAGVVNDSIVDGEGFRFTIFTQGCYHNCSQCHNPQTHDVNGGHEVDTDDLLSQICENPLLNGVTFSGGEPFLQAKPLAQLAKEVHKRGLNITTFTGYTLEQLQNMHNPDIDELLNQTDVLIDGPFLIEKKDLTLQFRGSSNQRIIDMQKTRESGQIVLIEY
;
A
#
# COMPACT_ATOMS: atom_id res chain seq x y z
N MET A 1 -18.48 6.89 -6.96
CA MET A 1 -17.11 7.24 -7.04
C MET A 1 -16.30 6.31 -7.91
N ALA A 2 -15.34 5.57 -7.40
CA ALA A 2 -14.47 4.74 -8.23
C ALA A 2 -14.62 3.27 -7.86
N LEU A 3 -14.52 2.38 -8.84
CA LEU A 3 -14.47 0.95 -8.59
C LEU A 3 -13.03 0.50 -8.44
N ILE A 4 -12.82 -0.38 -7.48
CA ILE A 4 -11.51 -0.99 -7.22
C ILE A 4 -11.70 -2.50 -7.05
N LYS A 5 -10.76 -3.27 -7.58
CA LYS A 5 -10.77 -4.72 -7.41
C LYS A 5 -9.93 -5.10 -6.21
N ILE A 6 -10.51 -5.81 -5.25
CA ILE A 6 -9.85 -6.20 -4.01
C ILE A 6 -9.97 -7.71 -3.76
N ALA A 7 -9.02 -8.24 -3.01
CA ALA A 7 -9.08 -9.60 -2.47
C ALA A 7 -9.84 -9.62 -1.14
N GLY A 8 -9.73 -8.57 -0.36
CA GLY A 8 -10.41 -8.45 0.92
C GLY A 8 -9.91 -7.26 1.73
N VAL A 9 -10.44 -7.12 2.93
CA VAL A 9 -10.04 -6.07 3.88
C VAL A 9 -9.83 -6.67 5.27
N VAL A 10 -8.97 -6.02 6.07
CA VAL A 10 -8.82 -6.29 7.50
C VAL A 10 -9.06 -4.98 8.23
N ASN A 11 -10.04 -4.95 9.11
CA ASN A 11 -10.56 -3.72 9.72
C ASN A 11 -9.69 -3.19 10.88
N ASP A 12 -8.83 -4.03 11.45
CA ASP A 12 -8.08 -3.70 12.67
C ASP A 12 -6.68 -4.33 12.67
N SER A 13 -5.95 -4.18 11.55
CA SER A 13 -4.62 -4.75 11.41
C SER A 13 -3.59 -4.00 12.25
N ILE A 14 -2.67 -4.74 12.87
CA ILE A 14 -1.50 -4.20 13.57
C ILE A 14 -0.17 -4.64 12.94
N VAL A 15 -0.22 -5.42 11.86
CA VAL A 15 0.97 -5.99 11.21
C VAL A 15 1.27 -5.39 9.84
N ASP A 16 0.39 -4.53 9.34
CA ASP A 16 0.50 -3.94 8.00
C ASP A 16 0.91 -2.46 8.05
N GLY A 17 1.77 -2.10 8.98
CA GLY A 17 2.24 -0.75 9.22
C GLY A 17 2.03 -0.34 10.67
N GLU A 18 2.44 0.88 11.00
CA GLU A 18 2.41 1.37 12.38
C GLU A 18 0.99 1.70 12.83
N GLY A 19 0.63 1.27 14.04
CA GLY A 19 -0.65 1.56 14.67
C GLY A 19 -1.78 0.64 14.22
N PHE A 20 -3.02 1.02 14.57
CA PHE A 20 -4.22 0.32 14.11
C PHE A 20 -4.58 0.80 12.71
N ARG A 21 -4.75 -0.14 11.79
CA ARG A 21 -4.93 0.19 10.38
C ARG A 21 -6.07 -0.59 9.75
N PHE A 22 -6.77 0.09 8.85
CA PHE A 22 -7.69 -0.57 7.92
C PHE A 22 -6.85 -0.95 6.70
N THR A 23 -6.71 -2.25 6.46
CA THR A 23 -5.87 -2.74 5.37
C THR A 23 -6.73 -3.22 4.21
N ILE A 24 -6.47 -2.70 3.03
CA ILE A 24 -7.12 -3.09 1.78
C ILE A 24 -6.13 -3.93 0.98
N PHE A 25 -6.50 -5.20 0.73
CA PHE A 25 -5.71 -6.09 -0.09
C PHE A 25 -6.23 -6.01 -1.52
N THR A 26 -5.49 -5.32 -2.38
CA THR A 26 -5.86 -5.18 -3.79
C THR A 26 -5.67 -6.48 -4.53
N GLN A 27 -6.43 -6.67 -5.61
CA GLN A 27 -6.33 -7.85 -6.46
C GLN A 27 -5.61 -7.49 -7.75
N GLY A 28 -4.65 -8.33 -8.16
CA GLY A 28 -3.85 -8.17 -9.35
C GLY A 28 -2.40 -7.81 -9.04
N CYS A 29 -1.48 -8.61 -9.54
CA CYS A 29 -0.05 -8.37 -9.37
C CYS A 29 0.73 -9.09 -10.47
N TYR A 30 1.65 -8.37 -11.12
CA TYR A 30 2.53 -8.92 -12.16
C TYR A 30 3.93 -9.26 -11.66
N HIS A 31 4.23 -9.03 -10.37
CA HIS A 31 5.57 -9.26 -9.83
C HIS A 31 5.93 -10.73 -9.74
N ASN A 32 4.94 -11.60 -9.50
CA ASN A 32 5.10 -13.06 -9.43
C ASN A 32 6.24 -13.48 -8.50
N CYS A 33 6.31 -12.87 -7.32
CA CYS A 33 7.35 -13.16 -6.33
C CYS A 33 7.25 -14.61 -5.85
N SER A 34 8.37 -15.32 -5.84
CA SER A 34 8.43 -16.68 -5.32
C SER A 34 8.05 -16.68 -3.84
N GLN A 35 7.13 -17.56 -3.44
CA GLN A 35 6.63 -17.72 -2.08
C GLN A 35 6.09 -16.41 -1.46
N CYS A 36 5.43 -15.58 -2.30
CA CYS A 36 4.74 -14.38 -1.84
C CYS A 36 3.74 -14.72 -0.73
N HIS A 37 3.58 -13.79 0.25
CA HIS A 37 2.65 -13.98 1.36
C HIS A 37 1.18 -13.99 0.93
N ASN A 38 0.86 -13.38 -0.20
CA ASN A 38 -0.51 -13.21 -0.68
C ASN A 38 -0.67 -13.70 -2.13
N PRO A 39 -0.34 -14.97 -2.44
CA PRO A 39 -0.40 -15.45 -3.83
C PRO A 39 -1.80 -15.40 -4.43
N GLN A 40 -2.85 -15.47 -3.61
CA GLN A 40 -4.24 -15.36 -4.04
C GLN A 40 -4.56 -13.98 -4.63
N THR A 41 -3.75 -12.96 -4.38
CA THR A 41 -3.95 -11.61 -4.90
C THR A 41 -3.31 -11.37 -6.28
N HIS A 42 -2.62 -12.35 -6.84
CA HIS A 42 -1.87 -12.20 -8.10
C HIS A 42 -2.77 -12.16 -9.33
N ASP A 43 -3.86 -12.93 -9.34
CA ASP A 43 -4.73 -13.05 -10.52
C ASP A 43 -5.46 -11.72 -10.77
N VAL A 44 -5.13 -11.06 -11.90
CA VAL A 44 -5.78 -9.80 -12.29
C VAL A 44 -7.27 -9.96 -12.60
N ASN A 45 -7.72 -11.20 -12.81
CA ASN A 45 -9.14 -11.51 -13.02
C ASN A 45 -9.84 -12.01 -11.76
N GLY A 46 -9.09 -12.19 -10.66
CA GLY A 46 -9.64 -12.64 -9.38
C GLY A 46 -10.21 -11.49 -8.54
N GLY A 47 -10.58 -11.83 -7.31
CA GLY A 47 -11.12 -10.84 -6.37
C GLY A 47 -12.53 -10.40 -6.73
N HIS A 48 -12.93 -9.25 -6.18
CA HIS A 48 -14.24 -8.67 -6.45
C HIS A 48 -14.14 -7.15 -6.51
N GLU A 49 -15.07 -6.53 -7.25
CA GLU A 49 -15.15 -5.07 -7.35
C GLU A 49 -15.94 -4.49 -6.19
N VAL A 50 -15.42 -3.41 -5.62
CA VAL A 50 -16.13 -2.62 -4.62
C VAL A 50 -16.01 -1.14 -4.99
N ASP A 51 -16.95 -0.33 -4.51
CA ASP A 51 -16.88 1.12 -4.64
C ASP A 51 -16.00 1.67 -3.53
N THR A 52 -15.13 2.62 -3.86
CA THR A 52 -14.27 3.26 -2.85
C THR A 52 -15.08 4.00 -1.79
N ASP A 53 -16.30 4.45 -2.08
CA ASP A 53 -17.19 5.04 -1.09
C ASP A 53 -17.60 4.03 -0.01
N ASP A 54 -17.82 2.77 -0.38
CA ASP A 54 -18.13 1.71 0.57
C ASP A 54 -16.95 1.44 1.50
N LEU A 55 -15.74 1.43 0.95
CA LEU A 55 -14.52 1.28 1.75
C LEU A 55 -14.35 2.46 2.71
N LEU A 56 -14.58 3.66 2.23
CA LEU A 56 -14.50 4.88 3.05
C LEU A 56 -15.51 4.83 4.21
N SER A 57 -16.72 4.36 3.95
CA SER A 57 -17.74 4.20 4.99
C SER A 57 -17.28 3.23 6.07
N GLN A 58 -16.68 2.11 5.69
CA GLN A 58 -16.15 1.13 6.65
C GLN A 58 -14.99 1.73 7.47
N ILE A 59 -14.12 2.50 6.83
CA ILE A 59 -13.02 3.18 7.52
C ILE A 59 -13.57 4.15 8.56
N CYS A 60 -14.59 4.92 8.22
CA CYS A 60 -15.19 5.91 9.12
C CYS A 60 -15.92 5.27 10.31
N GLU A 61 -16.34 4.02 10.21
CA GLU A 61 -17.01 3.31 11.30
C GLU A 61 -16.07 2.93 12.44
N ASN A 62 -14.75 2.91 12.21
CA ASN A 62 -13.78 2.51 13.23
C ASN A 62 -13.03 3.73 13.77
N PRO A 63 -13.40 4.24 14.98
CA PRO A 63 -12.76 5.43 15.54
C PRO A 63 -11.36 5.19 16.10
N LEU A 64 -10.90 3.94 16.14
CA LEU A 64 -9.59 3.58 16.71
C LEU A 64 -8.47 3.59 15.67
N LEU A 65 -8.77 3.79 14.40
CA LEU A 65 -7.77 3.72 13.34
C LEU A 65 -6.78 4.88 13.41
N ASN A 66 -5.51 4.56 13.21
CA ASN A 66 -4.44 5.53 12.98
C ASN A 66 -4.23 5.82 11.50
N GLY A 67 -4.55 4.86 10.64
CA GLY A 67 -4.40 5.03 9.21
C GLY A 67 -4.96 3.89 8.39
N VAL A 68 -4.68 3.95 7.09
CA VAL A 68 -5.11 2.97 6.10
C VAL A 68 -3.88 2.45 5.37
N THR A 69 -3.87 1.16 5.10
CA THR A 69 -2.80 0.50 4.36
C THR A 69 -3.33 -0.10 3.07
N PHE A 70 -2.63 0.18 1.98
CA PHE A 70 -2.86 -0.48 0.69
C PHE A 70 -1.82 -1.58 0.51
N SER A 71 -2.27 -2.81 0.39
CA SER A 71 -1.43 -3.99 0.29
C SER A 71 -2.05 -4.99 -0.70
N GLY A 72 -1.76 -6.27 -0.57
CA GLY A 72 -2.32 -7.35 -1.36
C GLY A 72 -1.50 -7.68 -2.57
N GLY A 73 -2.06 -7.57 -3.77
CA GLY A 73 -1.38 -7.64 -5.04
C GLY A 73 -0.46 -6.46 -5.24
N GLU A 74 -0.66 -5.70 -6.31
CA GLU A 74 0.13 -4.49 -6.54
C GLU A 74 -0.78 -3.27 -6.53
N PRO A 75 -0.78 -2.45 -5.44
CA PRO A 75 -1.66 -1.28 -5.36
C PRO A 75 -1.49 -0.30 -6.52
N PHE A 76 -0.28 -0.13 -7.04
CA PHE A 76 -0.03 0.82 -8.13
C PHE A 76 -0.64 0.41 -9.47
N LEU A 77 -1.13 -0.82 -9.61
CA LEU A 77 -1.97 -1.19 -10.76
C LEU A 77 -3.35 -0.52 -10.72
N GLN A 78 -3.77 -0.06 -9.55
CA GLN A 78 -5.05 0.62 -9.35
C GLN A 78 -4.83 2.00 -8.71
N ALA A 79 -3.79 2.70 -9.16
CA ALA A 79 -3.32 3.93 -8.55
C ALA A 79 -4.38 5.02 -8.51
N LYS A 80 -5.15 5.19 -9.58
CA LYS A 80 -6.15 6.27 -9.67
C LYS A 80 -7.24 6.18 -8.60
N PRO A 81 -7.97 5.05 -8.46
CA PRO A 81 -8.99 4.96 -7.42
C PRO A 81 -8.41 4.98 -6.02
N LEU A 82 -7.21 4.40 -5.81
CA LEU A 82 -6.56 4.44 -4.51
C LEU A 82 -6.12 5.86 -4.13
N ALA A 83 -5.61 6.64 -5.08
CA ALA A 83 -5.24 8.03 -4.81
C ALA A 83 -6.46 8.87 -4.41
N GLN A 84 -7.61 8.64 -5.06
CA GLN A 84 -8.86 9.31 -4.70
C GLN A 84 -9.30 8.95 -3.29
N LEU A 85 -9.26 7.66 -2.94
CA LEU A 85 -9.59 7.20 -1.59
C LEU A 85 -8.63 7.78 -0.55
N ALA A 86 -7.34 7.82 -0.85
CA ALA A 86 -6.33 8.35 0.06
C ALA A 86 -6.57 9.83 0.39
N LYS A 87 -6.99 10.64 -0.58
CA LYS A 87 -7.34 12.04 -0.33
C LYS A 87 -8.46 12.17 0.71
N GLU A 88 -9.49 11.35 0.58
CA GLU A 88 -10.61 11.35 1.53
C GLU A 88 -10.18 10.85 2.92
N VAL A 89 -9.29 9.87 2.97
CA VAL A 89 -8.73 9.35 4.22
C VAL A 89 -7.92 10.44 4.94
N HIS A 90 -7.10 11.19 4.22
CA HIS A 90 -6.32 12.29 4.78
C HIS A 90 -7.20 13.39 5.38
N LYS A 91 -8.34 13.68 4.74
CA LYS A 91 -9.31 14.67 5.27
C LYS A 91 -9.84 14.30 6.65
N ARG A 92 -9.75 13.03 7.02
CA ARG A 92 -10.20 12.52 8.33
C ARG A 92 -9.07 12.40 9.34
N GLY A 93 -7.87 12.89 9.00
CA GLY A 93 -6.71 12.88 9.88
C GLY A 93 -5.99 11.54 9.98
N LEU A 94 -6.26 10.62 9.05
CA LEU A 94 -5.61 9.31 9.00
C LEU A 94 -4.45 9.34 8.01
N ASN A 95 -3.40 8.55 8.27
CA ASN A 95 -2.27 8.44 7.36
C ASN A 95 -2.40 7.25 6.40
N ILE A 96 -1.55 7.23 5.39
CA ILE A 96 -1.54 6.19 4.35
C ILE A 96 -0.19 5.48 4.32
N THR A 97 -0.22 4.17 4.41
CA THR A 97 0.91 3.28 4.13
C THR A 97 0.60 2.48 2.87
N THR A 98 1.53 2.43 1.93
CA THR A 98 1.35 1.66 0.69
C THR A 98 2.51 0.69 0.53
N PHE A 99 2.17 -0.58 0.30
CA PHE A 99 3.13 -1.62 -0.07
C PHE A 99 3.21 -1.71 -1.59
N THR A 100 4.41 -1.96 -2.11
CA THR A 100 4.59 -2.18 -3.54
C THR A 100 5.75 -3.14 -3.78
N GLY A 101 5.66 -3.92 -4.84
CA GLY A 101 6.75 -4.74 -5.32
C GLY A 101 7.72 -3.98 -6.23
N TYR A 102 7.36 -2.77 -6.67
CA TYR A 102 8.28 -1.87 -7.36
C TYR A 102 9.20 -1.17 -6.36
N THR A 103 10.31 -0.62 -6.85
CA THR A 103 11.05 0.37 -6.08
C THR A 103 10.47 1.77 -6.33
N LEU A 104 10.72 2.70 -5.41
CA LEU A 104 10.30 4.10 -5.60
C LEU A 104 10.84 4.66 -6.91
N GLU A 105 12.10 4.37 -7.21
CA GLU A 105 12.76 4.82 -8.45
C GLU A 105 12.04 4.30 -9.69
N GLN A 106 11.62 3.03 -9.69
CA GLN A 106 10.85 2.46 -10.79
C GLN A 106 9.51 3.15 -10.98
N LEU A 107 8.81 3.43 -9.87
CA LEU A 107 7.52 4.12 -9.92
C LEU A 107 7.66 5.55 -10.46
N GLN A 108 8.68 6.25 -10.02
CA GLN A 108 8.96 7.62 -10.51
C GLN A 108 9.31 7.63 -12.00
N ASN A 109 10.05 6.63 -12.47
CA ASN A 109 10.48 6.53 -13.86
C ASN A 109 9.35 6.12 -14.82
N MET A 110 8.21 5.69 -14.33
CA MET A 110 7.05 5.38 -15.17
C MET A 110 6.38 6.64 -15.74
N HIS A 111 6.61 7.79 -15.14
CA HIS A 111 6.03 9.08 -15.54
C HIS A 111 4.51 8.99 -15.74
N ASN A 112 3.82 8.29 -14.85
CA ASN A 112 2.38 8.07 -14.89
C ASN A 112 1.71 8.99 -13.88
N PRO A 113 0.80 9.91 -14.30
CA PRO A 113 0.17 10.86 -13.38
C PRO A 113 -0.60 10.21 -12.23
N ASP A 114 -1.24 9.07 -12.48
CA ASP A 114 -2.00 8.37 -11.44
C ASP A 114 -1.08 7.75 -10.39
N ILE A 115 0.05 7.17 -10.83
CA ILE A 115 1.07 6.63 -9.93
C ILE A 115 1.69 7.77 -9.12
N ASP A 116 2.03 8.89 -9.77
CA ASP A 116 2.60 10.04 -9.10
C ASP A 116 1.65 10.59 -8.04
N GLU A 117 0.35 10.63 -8.33
CA GLU A 117 -0.65 11.10 -7.36
C GLU A 117 -0.76 10.16 -6.16
N LEU A 118 -0.76 8.85 -6.37
CA LEU A 118 -0.78 7.89 -5.26
C LEU A 118 0.49 8.01 -4.41
N LEU A 119 1.65 8.19 -5.04
CA LEU A 119 2.90 8.47 -4.31
C LEU A 119 2.78 9.74 -3.46
N ASN A 120 2.17 10.81 -4.01
CA ASN A 120 1.97 12.06 -3.29
C ASN A 120 1.03 11.90 -2.09
N GLN A 121 0.09 10.96 -2.15
CA GLN A 121 -0.85 10.69 -1.06
C GLN A 121 -0.31 9.65 -0.06
N THR A 122 0.80 9.00 -0.35
CA THR A 122 1.39 7.99 0.53
C THR A 122 2.32 8.65 1.54
N ASP A 123 2.10 8.38 2.82
CA ASP A 123 2.94 8.89 3.90
C ASP A 123 4.13 7.97 4.15
N VAL A 124 3.90 6.65 4.09
CA VAL A 124 4.95 5.63 4.24
C VAL A 124 4.84 4.66 3.07
N LEU A 125 5.93 4.49 2.35
CA LEU A 125 6.03 3.54 1.25
C LEU A 125 6.94 2.38 1.65
N ILE A 126 6.42 1.16 1.59
CA ILE A 126 7.22 -0.05 1.80
C ILE A 126 7.44 -0.64 0.41
N ASP A 127 8.65 -0.49 -0.12
CA ASP A 127 8.96 -0.75 -1.52
C ASP A 127 9.91 -1.93 -1.72
N GLY A 128 9.92 -2.42 -2.94
CA GLY A 128 10.80 -3.49 -3.38
C GLY A 128 10.12 -4.86 -3.42
N PRO A 129 10.57 -5.74 -4.32
CA PRO A 129 9.98 -7.06 -4.45
C PRO A 129 10.31 -7.93 -3.22
N PHE A 130 9.41 -8.89 -2.92
CA PHE A 130 9.73 -9.91 -1.94
C PHE A 130 10.74 -10.89 -2.56
N LEU A 131 11.91 -11.03 -1.93
CA LEU A 131 12.96 -11.95 -2.35
C LEU A 131 13.12 -13.05 -1.29
N ILE A 132 12.84 -14.29 -1.68
CA ILE A 132 12.88 -15.42 -0.76
C ILE A 132 14.26 -15.63 -0.13
N GLU A 133 15.33 -15.37 -0.88
CA GLU A 133 16.72 -15.48 -0.38
C GLU A 133 17.06 -14.42 0.67
N LYS A 134 16.24 -13.38 0.80
CA LYS A 134 16.41 -12.32 1.81
C LYS A 134 15.27 -12.30 2.82
N LYS A 135 14.47 -13.37 2.85
CA LYS A 135 13.36 -13.49 3.80
C LYS A 135 13.88 -13.42 5.23
N ASP A 136 13.24 -12.61 6.06
CA ASP A 136 13.61 -12.45 7.45
C ASP A 136 12.35 -12.18 8.29
N LEU A 137 11.95 -13.14 9.10
CA LEU A 137 10.76 -13.07 9.93
C LEU A 137 10.89 -12.12 11.12
N THR A 138 12.13 -11.66 11.41
CA THR A 138 12.37 -10.71 12.51
C THR A 138 12.12 -9.27 12.11
N LEU A 139 11.93 -8.98 10.81
CA LEU A 139 11.69 -7.63 10.31
C LEU A 139 10.25 -7.21 10.57
N GLN A 140 10.05 -5.97 11.02
CA GLN A 140 8.73 -5.39 11.12
C GLN A 140 8.28 -4.88 9.76
N PHE A 141 7.02 -5.19 9.40
CA PHE A 141 6.31 -4.69 8.23
C PHE A 141 6.93 -5.07 6.87
N ARG A 142 8.01 -5.85 6.84
CA ARG A 142 8.69 -6.28 5.62
C ARG A 142 8.83 -7.78 5.61
N GLY A 143 8.78 -8.38 4.41
CA GLY A 143 8.99 -9.82 4.26
C GLY A 143 10.44 -10.19 4.00
N SER A 144 11.23 -9.29 3.41
CA SER A 144 12.64 -9.53 3.05
C SER A 144 13.48 -8.28 3.28
N SER A 145 14.77 -8.47 3.53
CA SER A 145 15.69 -7.40 3.95
C SER A 145 15.99 -6.35 2.88
N ASN A 146 15.73 -6.65 1.61
CA ASN A 146 15.90 -5.71 0.52
C ASN A 146 14.79 -4.66 0.46
N GLN A 147 13.64 -4.91 1.09
CA GLN A 147 12.52 -3.98 1.10
C GLN A 147 12.81 -2.81 2.04
N ARG A 148 12.40 -1.63 1.64
CA ARG A 148 12.65 -0.39 2.38
C ARG A 148 11.35 0.14 2.95
N ILE A 149 11.45 0.79 4.12
CA ILE A 149 10.35 1.56 4.71
C ILE A 149 10.73 3.02 4.55
N ILE A 150 10.04 3.73 3.66
CA ILE A 150 10.39 5.07 3.23
C ILE A 150 9.42 6.08 3.86
N ASP A 151 9.97 7.10 4.53
CA ASP A 151 9.20 8.27 4.95
C ASP A 151 8.99 9.17 3.73
N MET A 152 7.81 9.12 3.16
CA MET A 152 7.52 9.84 1.92
C MET A 152 7.45 11.36 2.13
N GLN A 153 7.00 11.83 3.29
CA GLN A 153 6.96 13.27 3.56
C GLN A 153 8.37 13.85 3.61
N LYS A 154 9.26 13.23 4.38
CA LYS A 154 10.65 13.68 4.48
C LYS A 154 11.41 13.50 3.17
N THR A 155 11.09 12.45 2.43
CA THR A 155 11.69 12.20 1.11
C THR A 155 11.33 13.33 0.13
N ARG A 156 10.06 13.74 0.10
CA ARG A 156 9.62 14.85 -0.75
C ARG A 156 10.27 16.18 -0.34
N GLU A 157 10.35 16.44 0.96
CA GLU A 157 10.91 17.70 1.47
C GLU A 157 12.42 17.83 1.19
N SER A 158 13.17 16.72 1.32
CA SER A 158 14.62 16.73 1.18
C SER A 158 15.11 16.46 -0.25
N GLY A 159 14.29 15.86 -1.09
CA GLY A 159 14.69 15.38 -2.42
C GLY A 159 15.54 14.12 -2.39
N GLN A 160 15.69 13.50 -1.23
CA GLN A 160 16.46 12.26 -1.05
C GLN A 160 15.62 11.24 -0.29
N ILE A 161 15.87 9.95 -0.56
CA ILE A 161 15.16 8.87 0.14
C ILE A 161 15.51 8.88 1.62
N VAL A 162 14.49 9.00 2.47
CA VAL A 162 14.62 8.96 3.93
C VAL A 162 13.95 7.69 4.43
N LEU A 163 14.72 6.84 5.08
CA LEU A 163 14.24 5.56 5.60
C LEU A 163 13.74 5.69 7.03
N ILE A 164 12.74 4.87 7.37
CA ILE A 164 12.27 4.70 8.75
C ILE A 164 12.83 3.39 9.26
N GLU A 165 13.40 3.41 10.45
CA GLU A 165 13.88 2.22 11.14
C GLU A 165 12.93 1.83 12.28
N TYR A 166 12.65 0.53 12.37
CA TYR A 166 11.88 -0.04 13.46
C TYR A 166 12.66 -1.06 14.26
#